data_90c112cf19697072dd1beb5d0d3fd1c8
#
_entry.id   90c112cf19697072dd1beb5d0d3fd1c8
#
_cell.length_a   1.000
_cell.length_b   1.000
_cell.length_c   1.000
_cell.angle_alpha   90.00
_cell.angle_beta   90.00
_cell.angle_gamma   90.00
#
_symmetry.space_group_name_H-M   'P 1'
#
loop_
_entity.id
_entity.type
_entity.pdbx_description
1 polymer ?
#
loop_
_entity_poly.entity_id
_entity_poly.type
_entity_poly.pdbx_seq_one_letter_code
_entity_poly.pdbx_strand_id
1 'polypeptide(L)'
;FSTAQQPICMAWTNFIFQKVQVLKSQRQHLQKISQNLQHAVQAKGFDCPSTSHIVPVIIGDSAKTVEKAKALQKAGFYIMPVRPPTVPQHSSRLRISLTTQILQTDIDQLVTLL
;
A
#
# COMPACT_ATOMS: atom_id res chain seq x y z
N PHE A 1 15.76 -1.95 -34.50
CA PHE A 1 14.58 -2.08 -33.60
C PHE A 1 14.35 -0.74 -32.90
N SER A 2 13.14 -0.22 -33.01
CA SER A 2 12.76 1.00 -32.30
C SER A 2 12.18 0.64 -30.93
N THR A 3 12.77 1.20 -29.88
CA THR A 3 12.24 1.15 -28.50
C THR A 3 11.49 2.43 -28.16
N ALA A 4 11.21 3.28 -29.16
CA ALA A 4 10.48 4.53 -28.96
C ALA A 4 9.04 4.26 -28.50
N GLN A 5 8.61 5.02 -27.51
CA GLN A 5 7.24 4.95 -27.03
C GLN A 5 6.28 5.58 -28.03
N GLN A 6 5.04 5.10 -28.02
CA GLN A 6 3.99 5.67 -28.83
C GLN A 6 3.73 7.14 -28.45
N PRO A 7 3.49 8.05 -29.42
CA PRO A 7 3.26 9.47 -29.16
C PRO A 7 2.16 9.74 -28.13
N ILE A 8 1.08 8.95 -28.13
CA ILE A 8 -0.02 9.06 -27.16
C ILE A 8 0.44 8.81 -25.73
N CYS A 9 1.34 7.82 -25.54
CA CYS A 9 1.91 7.52 -24.22
C CYS A 9 2.80 8.66 -23.73
N MET A 10 3.58 9.27 -24.63
CA MET A 10 4.42 10.42 -24.31
C MET A 10 3.57 11.65 -23.92
N ALA A 11 2.52 11.94 -24.70
CA ALA A 11 1.60 13.03 -24.42
C ALA A 11 0.90 12.83 -23.06
N TRP A 12 0.43 11.62 -22.79
CA TRP A 12 -0.17 11.25 -21.50
C TRP A 12 0.81 11.39 -20.33
N THR A 13 2.03 10.90 -20.49
CA THR A 13 3.09 11.02 -19.47
C THR A 13 3.40 12.48 -19.15
N ASN A 14 3.52 13.33 -20.18
CA ASN A 14 3.74 14.77 -20.01
C ASN A 14 2.57 15.43 -19.26
N PHE A 15 1.33 15.12 -19.64
CA PHE A 15 0.13 15.62 -18.96
C PHE A 15 0.14 15.23 -17.47
N ILE A 16 0.37 13.95 -17.15
CA ILE A 16 0.43 13.46 -15.77
C ILE A 16 1.56 14.12 -15.00
N PHE A 17 2.74 14.26 -15.62
CA PHE A 17 3.89 14.91 -14.97
C PHE A 17 3.59 16.35 -14.56
N GLN A 18 2.96 17.13 -15.44
CA GLN A 18 2.53 18.49 -15.12
C GLN A 18 1.50 18.52 -13.98
N LYS A 19 0.55 17.58 -13.98
CA LYS A 19 -0.45 17.46 -12.90
C LYS A 19 0.19 17.12 -11.56
N VAL A 20 1.10 16.16 -11.52
CA VAL A 20 1.78 15.74 -10.29
C VAL A 20 2.56 16.88 -9.64
N GLN A 21 3.15 17.78 -10.42
CA GLN A 21 3.91 18.92 -9.89
C GLN A 21 3.06 19.83 -8.98
N VAL A 22 1.79 20.03 -9.31
CA VAL A 22 0.88 20.90 -8.56
C VAL A 22 0.15 20.21 -7.40
N LEU A 23 0.27 18.87 -7.28
CA LEU A 23 -0.40 18.08 -6.25
C LEU A 23 0.42 17.98 -4.93
N LYS A 24 0.97 19.10 -4.46
CA LYS A 24 1.81 19.12 -3.25
C LYS A 24 1.03 18.70 -1.99
N SER A 25 -0.17 19.23 -1.81
CA SER A 25 -1.02 18.92 -0.65
C SER A 25 -1.43 17.45 -0.61
N GLN A 26 -1.76 16.87 -1.76
CA GLN A 26 -2.11 15.46 -1.87
C GLN A 26 -0.92 14.55 -1.54
N ARG A 27 0.29 14.91 -1.99
CA ARG A 27 1.50 14.16 -1.62
C ARG A 27 1.78 14.23 -0.12
N GLN A 28 1.62 15.41 0.50
CA GLN A 28 1.77 15.58 1.94
C GLN A 28 0.72 14.78 2.72
N HIS A 29 -0.53 14.79 2.27
CA HIS A 29 -1.58 13.95 2.83
C HIS A 29 -1.21 12.46 2.75
N LEU A 30 -0.83 11.96 1.57
CA LEU A 30 -0.43 10.56 1.39
C LEU A 30 0.74 10.19 2.30
N GLN A 31 1.74 11.04 2.42
CA GLN A 31 2.87 10.82 3.32
C GLN A 31 2.41 10.72 4.77
N LYS A 32 1.54 11.62 5.22
CA LYS A 32 1.02 11.64 6.59
C LYS A 32 0.24 10.37 6.93
N ILE A 33 -0.73 9.98 6.09
CA ILE A 33 -1.52 8.76 6.33
C ILE A 33 -0.66 7.50 6.26
N SER A 34 0.37 7.48 5.41
CA SER A 34 1.32 6.37 5.32
C SER A 34 2.12 6.22 6.61
N GLN A 35 2.65 7.30 7.16
CA GLN A 35 3.37 7.31 8.43
C GLN A 35 2.46 6.89 9.59
N ASN A 36 1.23 7.40 9.63
CA ASN A 36 0.26 7.03 10.66
C ASN A 36 -0.03 5.52 10.64
N LEU A 37 -0.25 4.94 9.45
CA LEU A 37 -0.48 3.51 9.33
C LEU A 37 0.76 2.69 9.71
N GLN A 38 1.96 3.11 9.30
CA GLN A 38 3.22 2.43 9.66
C GLN A 38 3.40 2.38 11.19
N HIS A 39 3.23 3.51 11.87
CA HIS A 39 3.33 3.57 13.32
C HIS A 39 2.26 2.71 14.02
N ALA A 40 1.02 2.73 13.52
CA ALA A 40 -0.06 1.93 14.08
C ALA A 40 0.17 0.41 13.92
N VAL A 41 0.70 -0.01 12.76
CA VAL A 41 1.08 -1.40 12.49
C VAL A 41 2.19 -1.85 13.42
N GLN A 42 3.23 -1.02 13.60
CA GLN A 42 4.34 -1.30 14.52
C GLN A 42 3.88 -1.32 15.98
N ALA A 43 2.98 -0.42 16.38
CA ALA A 43 2.41 -0.40 17.73
C ALA A 43 1.60 -1.67 18.06
N LYS A 44 1.03 -2.31 17.03
CA LYS A 44 0.37 -3.63 17.17
C LYS A 44 1.34 -4.83 17.20
N GLY A 45 2.65 -4.57 17.12
CA GLY A 45 3.69 -5.60 17.19
C GLY A 45 4.01 -6.27 15.83
N PHE A 46 3.50 -5.74 14.72
CA PHE A 46 3.88 -6.24 13.40
C PHE A 46 5.15 -5.56 12.90
N ASP A 47 6.00 -6.31 12.22
CA ASP A 47 7.14 -5.74 11.51
C ASP A 47 6.65 -5.03 10.23
N CYS A 48 7.11 -3.79 10.05
CA CYS A 48 6.74 -2.92 8.94
C CYS A 48 7.97 -2.13 8.45
N PRO A 49 8.83 -2.74 7.62
CA PRO A 49 10.07 -2.12 7.13
C PRO A 49 9.80 -1.23 5.91
N SER A 50 8.90 -0.27 6.00
CA SER A 50 8.56 0.63 4.90
C SER A 50 8.61 2.08 5.33
N THR A 51 9.01 2.94 4.40
CA THR A 51 8.95 4.40 4.51
C THR A 51 8.09 5.02 3.41
N SER A 52 7.36 4.19 2.66
CA SER A 52 6.56 4.60 1.50
C SER A 52 5.05 4.44 1.76
N HIS A 53 4.24 4.79 0.76
CA HIS A 53 2.79 4.57 0.75
C HIS A 53 2.39 3.10 0.55
N ILE A 54 3.34 2.21 0.30
CA ILE A 54 3.13 0.77 0.30
C ILE A 54 3.56 0.24 1.66
N VAL A 55 2.60 -0.13 2.48
CA VAL A 55 2.80 -0.52 3.88
C VAL A 55 2.64 -2.04 4.01
N PRO A 56 3.74 -2.78 4.21
CA PRO A 56 3.67 -4.21 4.47
C PRO A 56 3.31 -4.47 5.95
N VAL A 57 2.47 -5.47 6.19
CA VAL A 57 2.23 -6.03 7.53
C VAL A 57 2.75 -7.46 7.49
N ILE A 58 3.93 -7.70 8.07
CA ILE A 58 4.57 -9.01 8.02
C ILE A 58 3.93 -9.93 9.05
N ILE A 59 3.38 -11.05 8.57
CA ILE A 59 2.71 -12.07 9.40
C ILE A 59 3.59 -13.32 9.51
N GLY A 60 4.39 -13.61 8.48
CA GLY A 60 5.30 -14.73 8.41
C GLY A 60 4.65 -15.99 7.83
N ASP A 61 3.61 -16.52 8.46
CA ASP A 61 2.89 -17.71 8.02
C ASP A 61 1.97 -17.42 6.82
N SER A 62 2.00 -18.27 5.80
CA SER A 62 1.24 -18.07 4.56
C SER A 62 -0.26 -18.30 4.75
N ALA A 63 -0.65 -19.30 5.54
CA ALA A 63 -2.07 -19.61 5.75
C ALA A 63 -2.75 -18.52 6.58
N LYS A 64 -2.11 -18.08 7.66
CA LYS A 64 -2.58 -16.97 8.50
C LYS A 64 -2.67 -15.66 7.71
N THR A 65 -1.72 -15.41 6.80
CA THR A 65 -1.74 -14.21 5.94
C THR A 65 -2.95 -14.21 5.01
N VAL A 66 -3.27 -15.36 4.42
CA VAL A 66 -4.44 -15.51 3.53
C VAL A 66 -5.74 -15.36 4.32
N GLU A 67 -5.84 -16.00 5.49
CA GLU A 67 -7.01 -15.90 6.36
C GLU A 67 -7.29 -14.45 6.76
N LYS A 68 -6.25 -13.74 7.21
CA LYS A 68 -6.37 -12.32 7.60
C LYS A 68 -6.74 -11.43 6.41
N ALA A 69 -6.16 -11.68 5.22
CA ALA A 69 -6.55 -10.95 4.00
C ALA A 69 -8.03 -11.15 3.67
N LYS A 70 -8.54 -12.38 3.76
CA LYS A 70 -9.96 -12.68 3.51
C LYS A 70 -10.87 -11.99 4.52
N ALA A 71 -10.49 -11.95 5.80
CA ALA A 71 -11.25 -11.25 6.83
C ALA A 71 -11.34 -9.75 6.55
N LEU A 72 -10.23 -9.12 6.18
CA LEU A 72 -10.18 -7.71 5.81
C LEU A 72 -10.98 -7.41 4.53
N GLN A 73 -10.93 -8.30 3.53
CA GLN A 73 -11.72 -8.18 2.31
C GLN A 73 -13.22 -8.25 2.59
N LYS A 74 -13.66 -9.13 3.49
CA LYS A 74 -15.07 -9.17 3.95
C LYS A 74 -15.51 -7.90 4.65
N ALA A 75 -14.57 -7.21 5.32
CA ALA A 75 -14.81 -5.93 5.96
C ALA A 75 -14.72 -4.72 5.00
N GLY A 76 -14.50 -4.96 3.70
CA GLY A 76 -14.45 -3.93 2.67
C GLY A 76 -13.06 -3.43 2.32
N PHE A 77 -11.99 -3.97 2.92
CA PHE A 77 -10.61 -3.58 2.60
C PHE A 77 -9.99 -4.54 1.61
N TYR A 78 -9.83 -4.12 0.36
CA TYR A 78 -9.22 -4.93 -0.68
C TYR A 78 -7.70 -5.00 -0.53
N ILE A 79 -7.23 -5.90 0.32
CA ILE A 79 -5.82 -6.09 0.65
C ILE A 79 -5.36 -7.46 0.15
N MET A 80 -4.20 -7.48 -0.54
CA MET A 80 -3.64 -8.69 -1.14
C MET A 80 -2.61 -9.36 -0.23
N PRO A 81 -2.71 -10.68 -0.02
CA PRO A 81 -1.65 -11.43 0.63
C PRO A 81 -0.50 -11.66 -0.36
N VAL A 82 0.73 -11.38 0.07
CA VAL A 82 1.95 -11.69 -0.68
C VAL A 82 2.67 -12.84 0.02
N ARG A 83 2.97 -13.89 -0.74
CA ARG A 83 3.50 -15.17 -0.24
C ARG A 83 4.67 -15.65 -1.09
N PRO A 84 5.45 -16.61 -0.62
CA PRO A 84 6.41 -17.31 -1.48
C PRO A 84 5.77 -17.85 -2.77
N PRO A 85 6.47 -17.81 -3.93
CA PRO A 85 7.88 -17.45 -4.09
C PRO A 85 8.14 -15.94 -4.25
N THR A 86 7.11 -15.08 -4.24
CA THR A 86 7.26 -13.61 -4.40
C THR A 86 8.04 -12.97 -3.25
N VAL A 87 7.98 -13.57 -2.07
CA VAL A 87 8.74 -13.18 -0.88
C VAL A 87 9.43 -14.43 -0.31
N PRO A 88 10.50 -14.28 0.51
CA PRO A 88 11.15 -15.41 1.16
C PRO A 88 10.20 -16.23 2.03
N GLN A 89 10.59 -17.47 2.33
CA GLN A 89 9.88 -18.33 3.28
C GLN A 89 9.76 -17.62 4.65
N HIS A 90 8.62 -17.84 5.32
CA HIS A 90 8.32 -17.24 6.63
C HIS A 90 8.25 -15.70 6.64
N SER A 91 8.08 -15.08 5.48
CA SER A 91 7.95 -13.62 5.36
C SER A 91 6.68 -13.17 4.63
N SER A 92 5.65 -14.03 4.64
CA SER A 92 4.35 -13.72 4.08
C SER A 92 3.75 -12.47 4.74
N ARG A 93 3.13 -11.62 3.96
CA ARG A 93 2.69 -10.31 4.40
C ARG A 93 1.42 -9.85 3.71
N LEU A 94 0.69 -8.97 4.35
CA LEU A 94 -0.32 -8.15 3.70
C LEU A 94 0.38 -6.96 3.05
N ARG A 95 0.00 -6.61 1.82
CA ARG A 95 0.48 -5.40 1.15
C ARG A 95 -0.65 -4.40 1.08
N ILE A 96 -0.54 -3.35 1.88
CA ILE A 96 -1.48 -2.24 1.90
C ILE A 96 -0.91 -1.13 1.02
N SER A 97 -1.62 -0.78 -0.04
CA SER A 97 -1.22 0.31 -0.95
C SER A 97 -2.17 1.48 -0.76
N LEU A 98 -1.63 2.60 -0.27
CA LEU A 98 -2.41 3.80 0.00
C LEU A 98 -2.45 4.72 -1.22
N THR A 99 -3.55 5.45 -1.35
CA THR A 99 -3.73 6.51 -2.34
C THR A 99 -4.13 7.81 -1.64
N THR A 100 -4.10 8.91 -2.38
CA THR A 100 -4.47 10.24 -1.87
C THR A 100 -5.95 10.39 -1.54
N GLN A 101 -6.79 9.43 -1.91
CA GLN A 101 -8.24 9.45 -1.66
C GLN A 101 -8.63 8.75 -0.35
N ILE A 102 -7.70 8.02 0.26
CA ILE A 102 -7.94 7.31 1.52
C ILE A 102 -7.97 8.33 2.67
N LEU A 103 -8.98 8.22 3.52
CA LEU A 103 -9.15 9.09 4.68
C LEU A 103 -8.47 8.49 5.92
N GLN A 104 -8.19 9.35 6.90
CA GLN A 104 -7.66 8.87 8.18
C GLN A 104 -8.62 7.91 8.88
N THR A 105 -9.94 8.13 8.75
CA THR A 105 -10.97 7.23 9.30
C THR A 105 -10.88 5.82 8.74
N ASP A 106 -10.53 5.66 7.46
CA ASP A 106 -10.35 4.35 6.83
C ASP A 106 -9.13 3.64 7.43
N ILE A 107 -8.05 4.40 7.68
CA ILE A 107 -6.84 3.90 8.35
C ILE A 107 -7.18 3.42 9.77
N ASP A 108 -7.90 4.21 10.55
CA ASP A 108 -8.26 3.90 11.93
C ASP A 108 -9.12 2.64 12.00
N GLN A 109 -10.08 2.50 11.09
CA GLN A 109 -10.91 1.31 10.97
C GLN A 109 -10.09 0.08 10.57
N LEU A 110 -9.20 0.21 9.59
CA LEU A 110 -8.31 -0.86 9.16
C LEU A 110 -7.42 -1.33 10.32
N VAL A 111 -6.82 -0.39 11.05
CA VAL A 111 -5.96 -0.69 12.21
C VAL A 111 -6.73 -1.44 13.29
N THR A 112 -7.99 -1.11 13.52
CA THR A 112 -8.83 -1.84 14.50
C THR A 112 -9.00 -3.31 14.12
N LEU A 113 -9.04 -3.64 12.83
CA LEU A 113 -9.20 -4.99 12.30
C LEU A 113 -7.88 -5.78 12.18
N LEU A 114 -6.73 -5.11 12.24
CA LEU A 114 -5.41 -5.75 12.22
C LEU A 114 -5.07 -6.38 13.57
#